data_0b7aee41ad7ef38a840df5f8263bd36c
#
_entry.id   0b7aee41ad7ef38a840df5f8263bd36c
#
_cell.length_a   1.000
_cell.length_b   1.000
_cell.length_c   1.000
_cell.angle_alpha   90.00
_cell.angle_beta   90.00
_cell.angle_gamma   90.00
#
_symmetry.space_group_name_H-M   'P 1'
#
loop_
_entity.id
_entity.type
_entity.pdbx_description
1 polymer ?
#
loop_
_entity_poly.entity_id
_entity_poly.type
_entity_poly.pdbx_seq_one_letter_code
_entity_poly.pdbx_strand_id
1 'polypeptide(L)'
;VSDAQSIEISKLEKLRSAWLPAVEFLFGEAAPEAEFVGFEMNPESAKPVALFENETAPYQYKIQMPARSFSNDVMLLADVIQEMVRGLFPAPEQDHNSTTLCEGTVIYGAIMAIKQVFGEESVDSYLNALREKVPAYYDAFSYVAVLLTEDPQAIKKLRAVQPLLYKATKEDFDTADIEINRKVKDILLLTFRA
;
A
#
# COMPACT_ATOMS: atom_id res chain seq x y z
N VAL A 1 -21.16 -13.34 11.42
CA VAL A 1 -20.61 -12.01 11.74
C VAL A 1 -21.33 -11.46 12.96
N SER A 2 -20.58 -11.13 14.03
CA SER A 2 -21.14 -10.53 15.23
C SER A 2 -21.53 -9.06 14.99
N ASP A 3 -22.36 -8.50 15.90
CA ASP A 3 -22.72 -7.07 15.83
C ASP A 3 -21.49 -6.17 15.95
N ALA A 4 -20.54 -6.55 16.83
CA ALA A 4 -19.28 -5.81 17.00
C ALA A 4 -18.45 -5.82 15.69
N GLN A 5 -18.36 -6.97 15.03
CA GLN A 5 -17.66 -7.07 13.74
C GLN A 5 -18.37 -6.28 12.64
N SER A 6 -19.70 -6.22 12.64
CA SER A 6 -20.44 -5.40 11.68
C SER A 6 -20.16 -3.91 11.86
N ILE A 7 -20.01 -3.44 13.10
CA ILE A 7 -19.63 -2.06 13.41
C ILE A 7 -18.21 -1.77 12.93
N GLU A 8 -17.28 -2.68 13.18
CA GLU A 8 -15.89 -2.57 12.75
C GLU A 8 -15.77 -2.51 11.22
N ILE A 9 -16.48 -3.41 10.52
CA ILE A 9 -16.52 -3.43 9.05
C ILE A 9 -17.09 -2.11 8.50
N SER A 10 -18.18 -1.60 9.10
CA SER A 10 -18.76 -0.31 8.71
C SER A 10 -17.74 0.83 8.85
N LYS A 11 -16.97 0.84 9.93
CA LYS A 11 -15.91 1.83 10.16
C LYS A 11 -14.83 1.75 9.09
N LEU A 12 -14.40 0.54 8.73
CA LEU A 12 -13.41 0.31 7.68
C LEU A 12 -13.92 0.82 6.32
N GLU A 13 -15.16 0.53 5.98
CA GLU A 13 -15.78 0.98 4.73
C GLU A 13 -15.83 2.50 4.64
N LYS A 14 -16.18 3.17 5.74
CA LYS A 14 -16.20 4.63 5.82
C LYS A 14 -14.82 5.24 5.66
N LEU A 15 -13.81 4.65 6.33
CA LEU A 15 -12.42 5.09 6.19
C LEU A 15 -11.95 4.96 4.75
N ARG A 16 -12.20 3.81 4.14
CA ARG A 16 -11.82 3.57 2.74
C ARG A 16 -12.46 4.61 1.82
N SER A 17 -13.77 4.81 1.93
CA SER A 17 -14.49 5.76 1.09
C SER A 17 -13.97 7.19 1.26
N ALA A 18 -13.65 7.57 2.50
CA ALA A 18 -13.15 8.91 2.80
C ALA A 18 -11.74 9.16 2.23
N TRP A 19 -10.88 8.14 2.25
CA TRP A 19 -9.47 8.28 1.84
C TRP A 19 -9.19 7.91 0.40
N LEU A 20 -10.10 7.22 -0.28
CA LEU A 20 -9.87 6.77 -1.65
C LEU A 20 -9.50 7.91 -2.61
N PRO A 21 -10.18 9.07 -2.59
CA PRO A 21 -9.79 10.18 -3.48
C PRO A 21 -8.34 10.65 -3.26
N ALA A 22 -7.90 10.72 -2.01
CA ALA A 22 -6.52 11.14 -1.67
C ALA A 22 -5.49 10.12 -2.15
N VAL A 23 -5.78 8.84 -1.95
CA VAL A 23 -4.90 7.74 -2.40
C VAL A 23 -4.78 7.74 -3.92
N GLU A 24 -5.88 7.88 -4.63
CA GLU A 24 -5.90 7.96 -6.09
C GLU A 24 -5.20 9.23 -6.60
N PHE A 25 -5.33 10.33 -5.88
CA PHE A 25 -4.62 11.57 -6.23
C PHE A 25 -3.10 11.37 -6.17
N LEU A 26 -2.60 10.65 -5.18
CA LEU A 26 -1.16 10.41 -5.02
C LEU A 26 -0.62 9.40 -6.05
N PHE A 27 -1.35 8.34 -6.31
CA PHE A 27 -0.82 7.16 -7.00
C PHE A 27 -1.57 6.77 -8.28
N GLY A 28 -2.65 7.47 -8.61
CA GLY A 28 -3.51 7.12 -9.73
C GLY A 28 -4.62 6.16 -9.34
N GLU A 29 -5.58 5.97 -10.23
CA GLU A 29 -6.70 5.06 -10.02
C GLU A 29 -6.24 3.60 -9.94
N ALA A 30 -7.08 2.73 -9.39
CA ALA A 30 -6.81 1.30 -9.35
C ALA A 30 -6.59 0.74 -10.76
N ALA A 31 -5.77 -0.29 -10.88
CA ALA A 31 -5.59 -1.01 -12.13
C ALA A 31 -6.97 -1.49 -12.64
N PRO A 32 -7.20 -1.48 -13.98
CA PRO A 32 -8.52 -1.83 -14.53
C PRO A 32 -9.04 -3.21 -14.11
N GLU A 33 -8.15 -4.17 -13.92
CA GLU A 33 -8.50 -5.53 -13.51
C GLU A 33 -8.77 -5.67 -12.01
N ALA A 34 -8.35 -4.70 -11.19
CA ALA A 34 -8.50 -4.75 -9.73
C ALA A 34 -9.97 -4.58 -9.33
N GLU A 35 -10.44 -5.46 -8.45
CA GLU A 35 -11.81 -5.40 -7.92
C GLU A 35 -11.82 -5.67 -6.42
N PHE A 36 -12.13 -4.63 -5.66
CA PHE A 36 -12.30 -4.75 -4.21
C PHE A 36 -13.74 -5.15 -3.89
N VAL A 37 -13.92 -6.24 -3.13
CA VAL A 37 -15.27 -6.76 -2.82
C VAL A 37 -15.66 -6.64 -1.34
N GLY A 38 -14.83 -6.09 -0.49
CA GLY A 38 -15.22 -5.78 0.89
C GLY A 38 -14.17 -6.14 1.93
N PHE A 39 -14.52 -5.85 3.18
CA PHE A 39 -13.73 -6.18 4.36
C PHE A 39 -14.32 -7.34 5.11
N GLU A 40 -13.47 -8.13 5.76
CA GLU A 40 -13.90 -9.07 6.79
C GLU A 40 -12.99 -8.94 8.01
N MET A 41 -13.47 -9.37 9.16
CA MET A 41 -12.69 -9.37 10.39
C MET A 41 -12.17 -10.77 10.68
N ASN A 42 -10.89 -10.85 11.04
CA ASN A 42 -10.30 -12.05 11.61
C ASN A 42 -9.52 -11.65 12.86
N PRO A 43 -10.12 -11.79 14.06
CA PRO A 43 -9.48 -11.37 15.30
C PRO A 43 -8.13 -12.05 15.59
N GLU A 44 -7.92 -13.23 15.03
CA GLU A 44 -6.69 -14.01 15.24
C GLU A 44 -5.59 -13.68 14.24
N SER A 45 -5.88 -12.91 13.21
CA SER A 45 -4.88 -12.53 12.22
C SER A 45 -3.84 -11.60 12.85
N ALA A 46 -2.58 -11.79 12.49
CA ALA A 46 -1.48 -10.95 12.99
C ALA A 46 -1.40 -9.60 12.26
N LYS A 47 -1.87 -9.54 11.03
CA LYS A 47 -1.78 -8.36 10.16
C LYS A 47 -2.91 -8.35 9.13
N PRO A 48 -3.19 -7.17 8.51
CA PRO A 48 -4.10 -7.12 7.37
C PRO A 48 -3.61 -7.99 6.22
N VAL A 49 -4.54 -8.65 5.53
CA VAL A 49 -4.22 -9.54 4.40
C VAL A 49 -5.26 -9.35 3.30
N ALA A 50 -4.80 -9.25 2.07
CA ALA A 50 -5.67 -9.33 0.89
C ALA A 50 -5.89 -10.81 0.53
N LEU A 51 -7.14 -11.20 0.40
CA LEU A 51 -7.52 -12.57 0.08
C LEU A 51 -8.07 -12.64 -1.36
N PHE A 52 -7.44 -13.49 -2.17
CA PHE A 52 -7.80 -13.72 -3.57
C PHE A 52 -8.42 -15.11 -3.67
N GLU A 53 -9.74 -15.15 -3.66
CA GLU A 53 -10.50 -16.41 -3.57
C GLU A 53 -11.24 -16.81 -4.86
N ASN A 54 -11.27 -15.93 -5.86
CA ASN A 54 -12.02 -16.17 -7.09
C ASN A 54 -11.07 -16.55 -8.23
N GLU A 55 -11.06 -17.82 -8.60
CA GLU A 55 -10.20 -18.33 -9.66
C GLU A 55 -10.50 -17.74 -11.04
N THR A 56 -11.75 -17.33 -11.29
CA THR A 56 -12.15 -16.74 -12.56
C THR A 56 -11.91 -15.23 -12.64
N ALA A 57 -11.62 -14.60 -11.49
CA ALA A 57 -11.31 -13.18 -11.39
C ALA A 57 -10.07 -13.02 -10.49
N PRO A 58 -8.86 -13.26 -11.02
CA PRO A 58 -7.64 -13.38 -10.21
C PRO A 58 -7.24 -12.09 -9.49
N TYR A 59 -7.73 -10.94 -9.92
CA TYR A 59 -7.46 -9.65 -9.26
C TYR A 59 -8.64 -9.15 -8.41
N GLN A 60 -9.64 -9.98 -8.20
CA GLN A 60 -10.71 -9.71 -7.24
C GLN A 60 -10.23 -10.09 -5.84
N TYR A 61 -10.39 -9.20 -4.87
CA TYR A 61 -9.88 -9.41 -3.53
C TYR A 61 -10.79 -8.80 -2.48
N LYS A 62 -10.74 -9.37 -1.30
CA LYS A 62 -11.26 -8.77 -0.08
C LYS A 62 -10.11 -8.54 0.89
N ILE A 63 -10.31 -7.65 1.86
CA ILE A 63 -9.30 -7.34 2.86
C ILE A 63 -9.76 -7.93 4.20
N GLN A 64 -8.92 -8.79 4.77
CA GLN A 64 -9.11 -9.34 6.10
C GLN A 64 -8.33 -8.49 7.10
N MET A 65 -9.01 -7.95 8.12
CA MET A 65 -8.40 -7.07 9.11
C MET A 65 -8.31 -7.76 10.47
N PRO A 66 -7.18 -7.60 11.16
CA PRO A 66 -7.03 -8.11 12.53
C PRO A 66 -7.71 -7.18 13.54
N ALA A 67 -8.15 -7.75 14.67
CA ALA A 67 -8.73 -6.95 15.75
C ALA A 67 -7.74 -5.92 16.30
N ARG A 68 -6.44 -6.24 16.32
CA ARG A 68 -5.42 -5.34 16.86
C ARG A 68 -5.28 -4.01 16.11
N SER A 69 -5.72 -3.94 14.84
CA SER A 69 -5.72 -2.68 14.08
C SER A 69 -6.60 -1.63 14.76
N PHE A 70 -7.61 -2.05 15.52
CA PHE A 70 -8.49 -1.14 16.26
C PHE A 70 -7.96 -0.74 17.63
N SER A 71 -6.75 -1.17 18.01
CA SER A 71 -6.16 -0.86 19.32
C SER A 71 -5.78 0.62 19.48
N ASN A 72 -5.47 1.30 18.39
CA ASN A 72 -5.30 2.75 18.37
C ASN A 72 -5.58 3.32 16.98
N ASP A 73 -5.86 4.61 16.92
CA ASP A 73 -6.30 5.27 15.70
C ASP A 73 -5.20 5.40 14.66
N VAL A 74 -3.95 5.57 15.06
CA VAL A 74 -2.81 5.66 14.14
C VAL A 74 -2.62 4.32 13.43
N MET A 75 -2.66 3.21 14.19
CA MET A 75 -2.53 1.87 13.61
C MET A 75 -3.67 1.56 12.66
N LEU A 76 -4.90 1.90 13.03
CA LEU A 76 -6.06 1.68 12.18
C LEU A 76 -5.92 2.41 10.84
N LEU A 77 -5.59 3.70 10.90
CA LEU A 77 -5.40 4.49 9.69
C LEU A 77 -4.27 3.93 8.83
N ALA A 78 -3.12 3.64 9.45
CA ALA A 78 -1.97 3.09 8.73
C ALA A 78 -2.31 1.77 8.03
N ASP A 79 -2.97 0.84 8.74
CA ASP A 79 -3.32 -0.46 8.19
C ASP A 79 -4.33 -0.36 7.05
N VAL A 80 -5.34 0.50 7.18
CA VAL A 80 -6.34 0.71 6.12
C VAL A 80 -5.69 1.34 4.88
N ILE A 81 -4.89 2.40 5.05
CA ILE A 81 -4.24 3.07 3.92
C ILE A 81 -3.28 2.12 3.20
N GLN A 82 -2.51 1.33 3.93
CA GLN A 82 -1.60 0.35 3.32
C GLN A 82 -2.35 -0.61 2.40
N GLU A 83 -3.47 -1.17 2.88
CA GLU A 83 -4.25 -2.11 2.07
C GLU A 83 -4.97 -1.41 0.91
N MET A 84 -5.36 -0.15 1.07
CA MET A 84 -5.92 0.63 -0.04
C MET A 84 -4.88 0.88 -1.14
N VAL A 85 -3.65 1.21 -0.78
CA VAL A 85 -2.57 1.42 -1.76
C VAL A 85 -2.25 0.11 -2.46
N ARG A 86 -2.10 -1.00 -1.72
CA ARG A 86 -1.90 -2.33 -2.34
C ARG A 86 -3.02 -2.68 -3.29
N GLY A 87 -4.25 -2.30 -2.96
CA GLY A 87 -5.42 -2.56 -3.78
C GLY A 87 -5.47 -1.81 -5.11
N LEU A 88 -4.66 -0.77 -5.29
CA LEU A 88 -4.52 -0.10 -6.57
C LEU A 88 -3.80 -0.98 -7.61
N PHE A 89 -2.91 -1.85 -7.14
CA PHE A 89 -2.08 -2.74 -7.97
C PHE A 89 -1.95 -4.12 -7.30
N PRO A 90 -3.07 -4.81 -7.10
CA PRO A 90 -3.06 -6.05 -6.33
C PRO A 90 -2.20 -7.12 -6.98
N ALA A 91 -1.40 -7.81 -6.16
CA ALA A 91 -0.57 -8.92 -6.59
C ALA A 91 -1.12 -10.21 -5.99
N PRO A 92 -1.76 -11.08 -6.80
CA PRO A 92 -2.24 -12.37 -6.30
C PRO A 92 -1.10 -13.21 -5.70
N GLU A 93 -1.42 -14.00 -4.66
CA GLU A 93 -0.42 -14.76 -3.90
C GLU A 93 0.46 -15.67 -4.77
N GLN A 94 -0.10 -16.28 -5.80
CA GLN A 94 0.65 -17.15 -6.68
C GLN A 94 1.76 -16.44 -7.44
N ASP A 95 1.69 -15.12 -7.54
CA ASP A 95 2.72 -14.34 -8.22
C ASP A 95 3.89 -13.99 -7.31
N HIS A 96 3.69 -13.90 -6.01
CA HIS A 96 4.68 -13.59 -4.95
C HIS A 96 5.74 -12.54 -5.34
N ASN A 97 5.34 -11.55 -6.16
CA ASN A 97 6.28 -10.67 -6.85
C ASN A 97 6.24 -9.23 -6.39
N SER A 98 5.81 -8.96 -5.14
CA SER A 98 5.90 -7.59 -4.63
C SER A 98 7.35 -7.12 -4.65
N THR A 99 7.53 -5.85 -4.98
CA THR A 99 8.86 -5.25 -5.11
C THR A 99 9.09 -4.20 -4.01
N THR A 100 10.35 -3.81 -3.86
CA THR A 100 10.70 -2.67 -2.99
C THR A 100 9.89 -1.42 -3.37
N LEU A 101 9.71 -1.18 -4.66
CA LEU A 101 8.90 -0.08 -5.17
C LEU A 101 7.45 -0.16 -4.65
N CYS A 102 6.82 -1.33 -4.72
CA CYS A 102 5.45 -1.52 -4.24
C CYS A 102 5.33 -1.31 -2.74
N GLU A 103 6.16 -2.00 -1.95
CA GLU A 103 6.06 -1.93 -0.49
C GLU A 103 6.47 -0.56 0.05
N GLY A 104 7.45 0.08 -0.57
CA GLY A 104 7.80 1.46 -0.23
C GLY A 104 6.69 2.45 -0.53
N THR A 105 5.98 2.27 -1.64
CA THR A 105 4.82 3.11 -2.01
C THR A 105 3.68 2.93 -1.01
N VAL A 106 3.42 1.69 -0.58
CA VAL A 106 2.42 1.38 0.44
C VAL A 106 2.70 2.12 1.75
N ILE A 107 3.93 2.04 2.24
CA ILE A 107 4.34 2.73 3.47
C ILE A 107 4.30 4.25 3.28
N TYR A 108 4.75 4.74 2.13
CA TYR A 108 4.69 6.18 1.84
C TYR A 108 3.26 6.73 1.95
N GLY A 109 2.29 6.01 1.41
CA GLY A 109 0.88 6.38 1.53
C GLY A 109 0.41 6.46 2.98
N ALA A 110 0.76 5.46 3.79
CA ALA A 110 0.44 5.44 5.22
C ALA A 110 1.06 6.64 5.95
N ILE A 111 2.33 6.94 5.68
CA ILE A 111 3.04 8.07 6.29
C ILE A 111 2.35 9.39 5.95
N MET A 112 1.95 9.60 4.70
CA MET A 112 1.27 10.82 4.28
C MET A 112 -0.08 10.98 5.00
N ALA A 113 -0.83 9.92 5.18
CA ALA A 113 -2.09 9.94 5.91
C ALA A 113 -1.90 10.23 7.40
N ILE A 114 -0.92 9.58 8.03
CA ILE A 114 -0.58 9.81 9.44
C ILE A 114 -0.19 11.27 9.65
N LYS A 115 0.66 11.79 8.77
CA LYS A 115 1.10 13.19 8.85
C LYS A 115 -0.08 14.15 8.80
N GLN A 116 -1.01 13.93 7.90
CA GLN A 116 -2.16 14.81 7.70
C GLN A 116 -3.12 14.81 8.91
N VAL A 117 -3.35 13.65 9.52
CA VAL A 117 -4.33 13.52 10.61
C VAL A 117 -3.70 13.73 11.98
N PHE A 118 -2.51 13.18 12.21
CA PHE A 118 -1.89 13.10 13.54
C PHE A 118 -0.64 13.96 13.70
N GLY A 119 -0.02 14.41 12.59
CA GLY A 119 1.14 15.29 12.59
C GLY A 119 2.49 14.59 12.60
N GLU A 120 3.55 15.39 12.61
CA GLU A 120 4.94 14.93 12.45
C GLU A 120 5.41 14.01 13.57
N GLU A 121 5.00 14.26 14.81
CA GLU A 121 5.41 13.43 15.95
C GLU A 121 4.93 11.99 15.80
N SER A 122 3.71 11.81 15.34
CA SER A 122 3.16 10.48 15.07
C SER A 122 3.88 9.80 13.90
N VAL A 123 4.26 10.57 12.87
CA VAL A 123 5.09 10.06 11.76
C VAL A 123 6.43 9.56 12.30
N ASP A 124 7.11 10.34 13.13
CA ASP A 124 8.40 9.96 13.70
C ASP A 124 8.29 8.69 14.53
N SER A 125 7.26 8.59 15.36
CA SER A 125 7.00 7.39 16.17
C SER A 125 6.74 6.16 15.31
N TYR A 126 5.96 6.31 14.26
CA TYR A 126 5.65 5.22 13.32
C TYR A 126 6.91 4.76 12.58
N LEU A 127 7.70 5.70 12.06
CA LEU A 127 8.95 5.38 11.36
C LEU A 127 9.98 4.72 12.28
N ASN A 128 10.10 5.17 13.53
CA ASN A 128 11.00 4.55 14.51
C ASN A 128 10.59 3.10 14.79
N ALA A 129 9.30 2.85 14.98
CA ALA A 129 8.78 1.50 15.20
C ALA A 129 9.04 0.61 13.99
N LEU A 130 8.83 1.14 12.79
CA LEU A 130 9.06 0.42 11.54
C LEU A 130 10.54 0.02 11.40
N ARG A 131 11.45 0.97 11.63
CA ARG A 131 12.90 0.74 11.56
C ARG A 131 13.37 -0.33 12.54
N GLU A 132 12.82 -0.33 13.75
CA GLU A 132 13.20 -1.28 14.80
C GLU A 132 12.64 -2.68 14.56
N LYS A 133 11.38 -2.77 14.12
CA LYS A 133 10.65 -4.05 14.04
C LYS A 133 10.71 -4.71 12.68
N VAL A 134 10.65 -3.93 11.60
CA VAL A 134 10.60 -4.43 10.22
C VAL A 134 11.43 -3.54 9.29
N PRO A 135 12.75 -3.53 9.48
CA PRO A 135 13.64 -2.59 8.78
C PRO A 135 13.56 -2.65 7.26
N ALA A 136 13.19 -3.80 6.68
CA ALA A 136 13.01 -3.92 5.24
C ALA A 136 11.93 -2.96 4.71
N TYR A 137 10.84 -2.77 5.47
CA TYR A 137 9.79 -1.80 5.11
C TYR A 137 10.28 -0.36 5.24
N TYR A 138 11.06 -0.07 6.28
CA TYR A 138 11.66 1.25 6.44
C TYR A 138 12.58 1.58 5.26
N ASP A 139 13.42 0.63 4.86
CA ASP A 139 14.32 0.81 3.72
C ASP A 139 13.54 1.03 2.42
N ALA A 140 12.53 0.22 2.17
CA ALA A 140 11.67 0.36 0.99
C ALA A 140 11.02 1.75 0.94
N PHE A 141 10.47 2.21 2.05
CA PHE A 141 9.92 3.56 2.18
C PHE A 141 10.98 4.61 1.83
N SER A 142 12.19 4.47 2.36
CA SER A 142 13.27 5.44 2.16
C SER A 142 13.64 5.58 0.67
N TYR A 143 13.71 4.47 -0.06
CA TYR A 143 13.99 4.49 -1.51
C TYR A 143 12.84 5.13 -2.31
N VAL A 144 11.61 4.85 -1.95
CA VAL A 144 10.45 5.51 -2.60
C VAL A 144 10.42 7.00 -2.27
N ALA A 145 10.77 7.38 -1.04
CA ALA A 145 10.88 8.80 -0.66
C ALA A 145 11.93 9.53 -1.52
N VAL A 146 13.06 8.89 -1.82
CA VAL A 146 14.05 9.44 -2.76
C VAL A 146 13.43 9.64 -4.14
N LEU A 147 12.75 8.63 -4.66
CA LEU A 147 12.08 8.71 -5.96
C LEU A 147 11.09 9.88 -6.01
N LEU A 148 10.23 10.00 -5.00
CA LEU A 148 9.17 11.02 -4.96
C LEU A 148 9.69 12.42 -4.62
N THR A 149 10.88 12.53 -4.05
CA THR A 149 11.59 13.82 -3.90
C THR A 149 12.07 14.32 -5.26
N GLU A 150 12.61 13.42 -6.09
CA GLU A 150 13.05 13.76 -7.45
C GLU A 150 11.88 14.05 -8.38
N ASP A 151 10.82 13.26 -8.30
CA ASP A 151 9.63 13.41 -9.12
C ASP A 151 8.38 13.03 -8.31
N PRO A 152 7.65 14.03 -7.76
CA PRO A 152 6.44 13.76 -6.96
C PRO A 152 5.34 13.01 -7.71
N GLN A 153 5.37 13.00 -9.03
CA GLN A 153 4.39 12.32 -9.87
C GLN A 153 4.86 10.95 -10.37
N ALA A 154 6.04 10.49 -9.90
CA ALA A 154 6.68 9.30 -10.45
C ALA A 154 5.78 8.06 -10.42
N ILE A 155 5.11 7.78 -9.31
CA ILE A 155 4.26 6.59 -9.19
C ILE A 155 3.06 6.70 -10.14
N LYS A 156 2.41 7.86 -10.24
CA LYS A 156 1.30 8.08 -11.19
C LYS A 156 1.75 7.88 -12.63
N LYS A 157 2.89 8.46 -12.99
CA LYS A 157 3.47 8.33 -14.33
C LYS A 157 3.78 6.88 -14.66
N LEU A 158 4.41 6.18 -13.73
CA LEU A 158 4.80 4.79 -13.90
C LEU A 158 3.55 3.91 -14.04
N ARG A 159 2.54 4.13 -13.21
CA ARG A 159 1.30 3.37 -13.27
C ARG A 159 0.42 3.71 -14.47
N ALA A 160 0.61 4.85 -15.09
CA ALA A 160 -0.02 5.14 -16.37
C ALA A 160 0.52 4.24 -17.49
N VAL A 161 1.79 3.82 -17.39
CA VAL A 161 2.44 2.89 -18.32
C VAL A 161 2.17 1.44 -17.92
N GLN A 162 2.36 1.13 -16.63
CA GLN A 162 2.13 -0.21 -16.06
C GLN A 162 1.26 -0.10 -14.81
N PRO A 163 -0.08 -0.27 -14.94
CA PRO A 163 -0.99 -0.13 -13.80
C PRO A 163 -0.74 -1.08 -12.64
N LEU A 164 -0.25 -2.30 -12.94
CA LEU A 164 0.16 -3.27 -11.93
C LEU A 164 1.62 -3.03 -11.56
N LEU A 165 1.84 -2.19 -10.56
CA LEU A 165 3.16 -1.67 -10.21
C LEU A 165 4.21 -2.76 -9.96
N TYR A 166 3.81 -3.92 -9.45
CA TYR A 166 4.76 -5.02 -9.22
C TYR A 166 5.34 -5.59 -10.52
N LYS A 167 4.75 -5.30 -11.67
CA LYS A 167 5.24 -5.69 -12.99
C LYS A 167 6.11 -4.64 -13.65
N ALA A 168 6.33 -3.49 -13.01
CA ALA A 168 7.12 -2.40 -13.58
C ALA A 168 8.54 -2.85 -13.89
N THR A 169 9.05 -2.39 -15.03
CA THR A 169 10.40 -2.70 -15.52
C THR A 169 11.21 -1.41 -15.67
N LYS A 170 12.52 -1.57 -15.93
CA LYS A 170 13.40 -0.41 -16.22
C LYS A 170 12.90 0.39 -17.42
N GLU A 171 12.42 -0.31 -18.44
CA GLU A 171 11.87 0.30 -19.66
C GLU A 171 10.64 1.14 -19.36
N ASP A 172 9.83 0.74 -18.40
CA ASP A 172 8.65 1.50 -17.98
C ASP A 172 9.03 2.85 -17.37
N PHE A 173 10.14 2.92 -16.65
CA PHE A 173 10.68 4.20 -16.15
C PHE A 173 11.04 5.13 -17.30
N ASP A 174 11.68 4.61 -18.34
CA ASP A 174 12.05 5.39 -19.52
C ASP A 174 10.80 5.88 -20.28
N THR A 175 9.83 4.99 -20.49
CA THR A 175 8.57 5.32 -21.15
C THR A 175 7.77 6.36 -20.36
N ALA A 176 7.82 6.30 -19.05
CA ALA A 176 7.15 7.26 -18.15
C ALA A 176 7.93 8.58 -18.00
N ASP A 177 9.09 8.70 -18.62
CA ASP A 177 9.98 9.88 -18.52
C ASP A 177 10.38 10.18 -17.06
N ILE A 178 10.81 9.13 -16.35
CA ILE A 178 11.29 9.23 -14.97
C ILE A 178 12.81 9.06 -14.97
N GLU A 179 13.52 10.14 -14.62
CA GLU A 179 14.96 10.10 -14.45
C GLU A 179 15.31 9.96 -12.97
N ILE A 180 15.98 8.88 -12.63
CA ILE A 180 16.45 8.62 -11.27
C ILE A 180 17.78 7.88 -11.33
N ASN A 181 18.58 8.02 -10.27
CA ASN A 181 19.83 7.31 -10.12
C ASN A 181 19.64 5.82 -10.42
N ARG A 182 20.52 5.26 -11.24
CA ARG A 182 20.45 3.87 -11.71
C ARG A 182 20.45 2.86 -10.57
N LYS A 183 21.25 3.09 -9.52
CA LYS A 183 21.31 2.18 -8.36
C LYS A 183 19.99 2.19 -7.60
N VAL A 184 19.39 3.36 -7.43
CA VAL A 184 18.07 3.47 -6.77
C VAL A 184 17.01 2.75 -7.58
N LYS A 185 17.01 2.94 -8.91
CA LYS A 185 16.08 2.23 -9.80
C LYS A 185 16.23 0.70 -9.67
N ASP A 186 17.46 0.21 -9.70
CA ASP A 186 17.74 -1.22 -9.58
C ASP A 186 17.21 -1.78 -8.24
N ILE A 187 17.42 -1.06 -7.14
CA ILE A 187 16.93 -1.46 -5.82
C ILE A 187 15.40 -1.46 -5.76
N LEU A 188 14.75 -0.43 -6.30
CA LEU A 188 13.30 -0.32 -6.33
C LEU A 188 12.65 -1.51 -7.04
N LEU A 189 13.29 -2.04 -8.07
CA LEU A 189 12.76 -3.14 -8.87
C LEU A 189 13.11 -4.53 -8.33
N LEU A 190 13.86 -4.63 -7.24
CA LEU A 190 14.14 -5.91 -6.59
C LEU A 190 12.87 -6.47 -5.93
N THR A 191 12.75 -7.79 -5.95
CA THR A 191 11.72 -8.49 -5.18
C THR A 191 11.86 -8.14 -3.70
N PHE A 192 10.76 -7.76 -3.08
CA PHE A 192 10.74 -7.39 -1.67
C PHE A 192 10.90 -8.63 -0.79
N ARG A 193 11.76 -8.54 0.22
CA ARG A 193 11.99 -9.57 1.22
C ARG A 193 12.03 -8.91 2.60
N ALA A 194 11.05 -9.24 3.41
CA ALA A 194 11.00 -8.78 4.79
C ALA A 194 11.79 -9.71 5.72
#